data_faebc9a68013b5d4dff5e9832472b09b
#
_entry.id   faebc9a68013b5d4dff5e9832472b09b
#
_cell.length_a   1.000
_cell.length_b   1.000
_cell.length_c   1.000
_cell.angle_alpha   90.00
_cell.angle_beta   90.00
_cell.angle_gamma   90.00
#
_symmetry.space_group_name_H-M   'P 1'
#
loop_
_entity.id
_entity.type
_entity.pdbx_description
1 polymer ?
#
loop_
_entity_poly.entity_id
_entity_poly.type
_entity_poly.pdbx_seq_one_letter_code
_entity_poly.pdbx_strand_id
1 'polypeptide(L)'
;MLRSFTSYPTGCVFGLLALVLTLGGAVPVRAEQEVIVFHAGSLAVPFAEVEKRFEAMHPEIDVLREAGGSTKLARMISELGKPADILASADYKVIDKGLIPEHADWNILFASNQLVLCYTDQSTFSAEVNADNWYEILARPGVVWGHSDPNLDPCGYRSLMVIQLAEKFHNQPGLYDRLIANRPEANVRPKSVELVALLKTGNMDYAWEYQSVALQHDLKYVQLDDHINLGNYKFDPFYAQAQVKVTGNDPGTWTTQTGQSSTYGVTLVKNAPNRPGAILFLEYLLDPAGGLKVLEEMGQPIIAPSQVVSDEVLKALPGRLPTLVEVKK
;
A
#
# COMPACT_ATOMS: atom_id res chain seq x y z
N MET A 1 71.56 -56.52 32.49
CA MET A 1 71.24 -56.71 33.92
C MET A 1 69.76 -56.47 34.10
N LEU A 2 69.00 -57.48 34.12
CA LEU A 2 68.41 -58.27 35.21
C LEU A 2 67.51 -57.48 36.16
N ARG A 3 66.23 -57.91 36.12
CA ARG A 3 65.20 -57.94 37.18
C ARG A 3 64.30 -56.73 37.33
N SER A 4 63.03 -56.88 37.67
CA SER A 4 62.18 -58.04 38.01
C SER A 4 60.71 -57.68 37.90
N PHE A 5 59.87 -58.64 37.64
CA PHE A 5 58.41 -58.68 37.74
C PHE A 5 57.88 -58.36 39.12
N THR A 6 56.78 -57.63 39.19
CA THR A 6 55.76 -57.84 40.25
C THR A 6 54.38 -57.57 39.69
N SER A 7 53.56 -58.58 39.66
CA SER A 7 52.16 -58.64 39.40
C SER A 7 51.33 -58.21 40.63
N TYR A 8 50.24 -57.44 40.42
CA TYR A 8 49.14 -57.32 41.38
C TYR A 8 47.76 -57.33 40.65
N PRO A 9 46.70 -57.73 41.37
CA PRO A 9 45.60 -58.45 40.75
C PRO A 9 44.41 -57.57 40.34
N THR A 10 43.67 -58.16 39.45
CA THR A 10 42.35 -57.79 38.93
C THR A 10 41.29 -57.42 39.99
N GLY A 11 40.75 -56.21 39.98
CA GLY A 11 39.54 -55.82 40.69
C GLY A 11 38.49 -55.34 39.67
N CYS A 12 37.52 -56.20 39.40
CA CYS A 12 36.32 -55.83 38.61
C CYS A 12 35.43 -54.87 39.40
N VAL A 13 35.35 -53.63 38.97
CA VAL A 13 34.30 -52.73 39.44
C VAL A 13 33.29 -52.63 38.34
N PHE A 14 32.14 -53.27 38.52
CA PHE A 14 30.93 -53.05 37.68
C PHE A 14 30.36 -51.65 37.96
N GLY A 15 30.68 -50.70 37.13
CA GLY A 15 30.01 -49.41 37.11
C GLY A 15 28.69 -49.52 36.34
N LEU A 16 27.57 -49.43 37.07
CA LEU A 16 26.23 -49.28 36.47
C LEU A 16 26.15 -47.90 35.76
N LEU A 17 26.23 -47.90 34.43
CA LEU A 17 25.97 -46.72 33.63
C LEU A 17 24.45 -46.55 33.52
N ALA A 18 23.88 -45.67 34.35
CA ALA A 18 22.47 -45.27 34.23
C ALA A 18 22.30 -44.39 32.97
N LEU A 19 21.76 -44.99 31.89
CA LEU A 19 21.38 -44.30 30.66
C LEU A 19 20.13 -43.46 30.94
N VAL A 20 20.31 -42.17 31.25
CA VAL A 20 19.20 -41.21 31.31
C VAL A 20 18.77 -40.90 29.87
N LEU A 21 17.74 -41.60 29.42
CA LEU A 21 16.98 -41.21 28.19
C LEU A 21 16.24 -39.93 28.49
N THR A 22 16.84 -38.79 28.14
CA THR A 22 16.07 -37.52 27.99
C THR A 22 15.17 -37.67 26.77
N LEU A 23 13.89 -37.93 27.01
CA LEU A 23 12.82 -37.74 26.04
C LEU A 23 12.76 -36.23 25.71
N GLY A 24 13.63 -35.79 24.81
CA GLY A 24 13.48 -34.53 24.15
C GLY A 24 12.20 -34.59 23.29
N GLY A 25 11.09 -34.09 23.82
CA GLY A 25 9.91 -33.89 23.05
C GLY A 25 10.26 -32.99 21.86
N ALA A 26 10.32 -33.54 20.66
CA ALA A 26 10.39 -32.74 19.45
C ALA A 26 9.11 -31.87 19.43
N VAL A 27 9.25 -30.59 19.74
CA VAL A 27 8.21 -29.60 19.45
C VAL A 27 8.05 -29.67 17.94
N PRO A 28 6.87 -30.03 17.41
CA PRO A 28 6.66 -30.00 15.98
C PRO A 28 6.94 -28.57 15.53
N VAL A 29 7.98 -28.36 14.71
CA VAL A 29 8.16 -27.14 13.95
C VAL A 29 6.97 -27.09 12.99
N ARG A 30 5.94 -26.36 13.37
CA ARG A 30 4.81 -26.06 12.49
C ARG A 30 5.39 -25.23 11.36
N ALA A 31 5.30 -25.70 10.12
CA ALA A 31 5.71 -24.90 8.99
C ALA A 31 4.88 -23.61 9.03
N GLU A 32 5.55 -22.46 9.05
CA GLU A 32 4.90 -21.16 8.92
C GLU A 32 4.12 -21.15 7.61
N GLN A 33 2.85 -20.70 7.69
CA GLN A 33 1.99 -20.55 6.53
C GLN A 33 2.14 -19.13 6.03
N GLU A 34 2.82 -18.94 4.91
CA GLU A 34 3.00 -17.62 4.31
C GLU A 34 1.69 -17.08 3.74
N VAL A 35 1.42 -15.79 3.94
CA VAL A 35 0.36 -15.01 3.26
C VAL A 35 1.00 -13.85 2.53
N ILE A 36 0.93 -13.87 1.20
CA ILE A 36 1.58 -12.87 0.34
C ILE A 36 0.62 -11.72 0.06
N VAL A 37 0.94 -10.54 0.61
CA VAL A 37 0.13 -9.33 0.50
C VAL A 37 0.82 -8.30 -0.38
N PHE A 38 0.30 -8.09 -1.60
CA PHE A 38 0.69 -6.96 -2.43
C PHE A 38 -0.16 -5.75 -2.04
N HIS A 39 0.49 -4.60 -1.79
CA HIS A 39 -0.24 -3.42 -1.37
C HIS A 39 0.34 -2.12 -1.91
N ALA A 40 -0.51 -1.11 -2.05
CA ALA A 40 -0.10 0.24 -2.41
C ALA A 40 1.01 0.76 -1.49
N GLY A 41 1.94 1.54 -2.04
CA GLY A 41 3.02 2.16 -1.27
C GLY A 41 2.52 2.98 -0.09
N SER A 42 1.42 3.70 -0.26
CA SER A 42 0.77 4.50 0.80
C SER A 42 0.21 3.68 1.98
N LEU A 43 0.09 2.36 1.83
CA LEU A 43 -0.30 1.44 2.90
C LEU A 43 0.90 0.83 3.63
N ALA A 44 2.14 1.15 3.26
CA ALA A 44 3.33 0.46 3.78
C ALA A 44 3.45 0.58 5.30
N VAL A 45 3.24 1.77 5.86
CA VAL A 45 3.34 2.01 7.31
C VAL A 45 2.17 1.36 8.06
N PRO A 46 0.89 1.62 7.72
CA PRO A 46 -0.21 1.00 8.46
C PRO A 46 -0.26 -0.52 8.29
N PHE A 47 0.11 -1.08 7.13
CA PHE A 47 0.12 -2.53 6.95
C PHE A 47 1.26 -3.21 7.71
N ALA A 48 2.35 -2.53 8.04
CA ALA A 48 3.37 -3.07 8.94
C ALA A 48 2.82 -3.28 10.35
N GLU A 49 1.98 -2.37 10.84
CA GLU A 49 1.36 -2.54 12.15
C GLU A 49 0.19 -3.54 12.10
N VAL A 50 -0.56 -3.59 10.99
CA VAL A 50 -1.60 -4.63 10.76
C VAL A 50 -0.98 -6.02 10.78
N GLU A 51 0.11 -6.26 10.01
CA GLU A 51 0.90 -7.50 10.01
C GLU A 51 1.30 -7.88 11.44
N LYS A 52 2.02 -7.02 12.13
CA LYS A 52 2.50 -7.27 13.48
C LYS A 52 1.40 -7.66 14.46
N ARG A 53 0.23 -6.99 14.43
CA ARG A 53 -0.89 -7.31 15.32
C ARG A 53 -1.61 -8.59 14.89
N PHE A 54 -1.69 -8.85 13.59
CA PHE A 54 -2.28 -10.08 13.05
C PHE A 54 -1.44 -11.30 13.42
N GLU A 55 -0.13 -11.27 13.19
CA GLU A 55 0.79 -12.36 13.51
C GLU A 55 0.86 -12.65 15.02
N ALA A 56 0.71 -11.63 15.87
CA ALA A 56 0.59 -11.82 17.31
C ALA A 56 -0.63 -12.67 17.71
N MET A 57 -1.70 -12.65 16.92
CA MET A 57 -2.91 -13.47 17.11
C MET A 57 -2.83 -14.80 16.36
N HIS A 58 -2.07 -14.86 15.28
CA HIS A 58 -1.91 -15.99 14.38
C HIS A 58 -0.43 -16.35 14.20
N PRO A 59 0.26 -16.82 15.26
CA PRO A 59 1.71 -17.06 15.22
C PRO A 59 2.14 -18.19 14.28
N GLU A 60 1.19 -18.88 13.66
CA GLU A 60 1.41 -19.88 12.61
C GLU A 60 1.43 -19.28 11.21
N ILE A 61 1.11 -18.00 11.05
CA ILE A 61 1.06 -17.31 9.75
C ILE A 61 2.14 -16.23 9.72
N ASP A 62 2.94 -16.20 8.64
CA ASP A 62 3.92 -15.18 8.31
C ASP A 62 3.37 -14.34 7.14
N VAL A 63 3.27 -13.03 7.31
CA VAL A 63 2.72 -12.12 6.29
C VAL A 63 3.84 -11.49 5.49
N LEU A 64 4.01 -11.93 4.26
CA LEU A 64 5.00 -11.41 3.32
C LEU A 64 4.41 -10.23 2.54
N ARG A 65 4.89 -9.01 2.81
CA ARG A 65 4.37 -7.80 2.14
C ARG A 65 5.27 -7.33 1.01
N GLU A 66 4.65 -7.00 -0.14
CA GLU A 66 5.30 -6.28 -1.23
C GLU A 66 4.59 -4.94 -1.48
N ALA A 67 5.30 -3.83 -1.19
CA ALA A 67 4.82 -2.47 -1.40
C ALA A 67 5.19 -1.94 -2.79
N GLY A 68 4.23 -1.40 -3.52
CA GLY A 68 4.49 -0.85 -4.85
C GLY A 68 3.40 0.09 -5.35
N GLY A 69 3.58 0.63 -6.56
CA GLY A 69 2.50 1.28 -7.28
C GLY A 69 1.40 0.26 -7.61
N SER A 70 0.16 0.56 -7.29
CA SER A 70 -0.94 -0.41 -7.38
C SER A 70 -1.12 -1.00 -8.78
N THR A 71 -1.01 -0.18 -9.83
CA THR A 71 -1.11 -0.63 -11.22
C THR A 71 0.02 -1.61 -11.57
N LYS A 72 1.25 -1.32 -11.12
CA LYS A 72 2.39 -2.21 -11.28
C LYS A 72 2.14 -3.57 -10.62
N LEU A 73 1.68 -3.55 -9.36
CA LEU A 73 1.41 -4.79 -8.61
C LEU A 73 0.29 -5.63 -9.23
N ALA A 74 -0.79 -4.99 -9.70
CA ALA A 74 -1.85 -5.67 -10.42
C ALA A 74 -1.31 -6.36 -11.69
N ARG A 75 -0.45 -5.69 -12.46
CA ARG A 75 0.21 -6.28 -13.65
C ARG A 75 1.17 -7.41 -13.30
N MET A 76 1.85 -7.34 -12.16
CA MET A 76 2.69 -8.45 -11.70
C MET A 76 1.86 -9.73 -11.48
N ILE A 77 0.61 -9.60 -11.03
CA ILE A 77 -0.32 -10.72 -10.90
C ILE A 77 -0.84 -11.14 -12.26
N SER A 78 -1.42 -10.21 -13.04
CA SER A 78 -2.16 -10.54 -14.28
C SER A 78 -1.25 -10.87 -15.48
N GLU A 79 -0.12 -10.16 -15.63
CA GLU A 79 0.75 -10.31 -16.80
C GLU A 79 1.95 -11.23 -16.52
N LEU A 80 2.50 -11.20 -15.29
CA LEU A 80 3.71 -11.95 -14.94
C LEU A 80 3.41 -13.23 -14.13
N GLY A 81 2.17 -13.47 -13.72
CA GLY A 81 1.79 -14.62 -12.90
C GLY A 81 2.50 -14.67 -11.54
N LYS A 82 2.90 -13.54 -11.00
CA LYS A 82 3.52 -13.49 -9.66
C LYS A 82 2.54 -13.98 -8.61
N PRO A 83 2.95 -14.91 -7.72
CA PRO A 83 2.09 -15.36 -6.65
C PRO A 83 1.78 -14.22 -5.70
N ALA A 84 0.50 -14.06 -5.38
CA ALA A 84 -0.01 -13.18 -4.35
C ALA A 84 -1.32 -13.76 -3.82
N ASP A 85 -1.57 -13.60 -2.54
CA ASP A 85 -2.84 -13.97 -1.92
C ASP A 85 -3.81 -12.79 -1.96
N ILE A 86 -3.32 -11.60 -1.68
CA ILE A 86 -4.12 -10.38 -1.54
C ILE A 86 -3.50 -9.26 -2.37
N LEU A 87 -4.36 -8.43 -3.00
CA LEU A 87 -3.98 -7.12 -3.51
C LEU A 87 -4.81 -6.04 -2.79
N ALA A 88 -4.13 -5.09 -2.13
CA ALA A 88 -4.71 -3.87 -1.58
C ALA A 88 -4.22 -2.66 -2.39
N SER A 89 -5.13 -2.05 -3.13
CA SER A 89 -4.86 -0.98 -4.11
C SER A 89 -5.28 0.40 -3.60
N ALA A 90 -4.49 1.44 -3.91
CA ALA A 90 -4.86 2.83 -3.65
C ALA A 90 -5.96 3.37 -4.60
N ASP A 91 -6.30 2.63 -5.63
CA ASP A 91 -7.47 2.86 -6.45
C ASP A 91 -8.20 1.55 -6.70
N TYR A 92 -9.46 1.46 -6.24
CA TYR A 92 -10.27 0.27 -6.41
C TYR A 92 -10.47 -0.12 -7.89
N LYS A 93 -10.47 0.85 -8.81
CA LYS A 93 -10.59 0.59 -10.26
C LYS A 93 -9.40 -0.18 -10.85
N VAL A 94 -8.25 -0.18 -10.19
CA VAL A 94 -7.12 -1.01 -10.59
C VAL A 94 -7.48 -2.49 -10.44
N ILE A 95 -8.19 -2.85 -9.37
CA ILE A 95 -8.69 -4.21 -9.17
C ILE A 95 -9.80 -4.52 -10.18
N ASP A 96 -10.80 -3.64 -10.31
CA ASP A 96 -11.95 -3.84 -11.19
C ASP A 96 -11.55 -4.05 -12.65
N LYS A 97 -10.58 -3.26 -13.13
CA LYS A 97 -10.17 -3.28 -14.54
C LYS A 97 -8.99 -4.21 -14.82
N GLY A 98 -8.12 -4.43 -13.84
CA GLY A 98 -6.87 -5.16 -14.02
C GLY A 98 -6.92 -6.62 -13.56
N LEU A 99 -7.83 -6.96 -12.63
CA LEU A 99 -7.90 -8.31 -12.06
C LEU A 99 -9.26 -8.99 -12.26
N ILE A 100 -10.36 -8.26 -12.27
CA ILE A 100 -11.70 -8.84 -12.41
C ILE A 100 -12.07 -8.93 -13.90
N PRO A 101 -12.63 -10.07 -14.37
CA PRO A 101 -12.95 -11.27 -13.61
C PRO A 101 -11.84 -12.34 -13.59
N GLU A 102 -10.75 -12.18 -14.33
CA GLU A 102 -9.79 -13.25 -14.59
C GLU A 102 -8.98 -13.67 -13.34
N HIS A 103 -8.56 -12.71 -12.52
CA HIS A 103 -7.64 -12.92 -11.39
C HIS A 103 -8.27 -12.64 -10.02
N ALA A 104 -9.47 -12.06 -9.97
CA ALA A 104 -10.25 -11.81 -8.77
C ALA A 104 -11.75 -11.88 -9.06
N ASP A 105 -12.57 -12.15 -8.05
CA ASP A 105 -14.02 -12.25 -8.20
C ASP A 105 -14.77 -11.02 -7.65
N TRP A 106 -14.12 -10.25 -6.79
CA TRP A 106 -14.74 -9.14 -6.06
C TRP A 106 -13.69 -8.11 -5.62
N ASN A 107 -14.19 -6.98 -5.18
CA ASN A 107 -13.40 -5.87 -4.65
C ASN A 107 -14.14 -5.24 -3.47
N ILE A 108 -13.48 -5.07 -2.33
CA ILE A 108 -14.02 -4.43 -1.13
C ILE A 108 -13.39 -3.06 -0.97
N LEU A 109 -14.21 -2.02 -0.89
CA LEU A 109 -13.81 -0.65 -0.63
C LEU A 109 -13.65 -0.45 0.88
N PHE A 110 -12.46 -0.13 1.36
CA PHE A 110 -12.17 -0.14 2.80
C PHE A 110 -11.57 1.16 3.36
N ALA A 111 -11.00 1.99 2.50
CA ALA A 111 -10.37 3.24 2.90
C ALA A 111 -10.49 4.32 1.83
N SER A 112 -10.26 5.56 2.20
CA SER A 112 -10.15 6.71 1.31
C SER A 112 -8.87 7.49 1.56
N ASN A 113 -8.61 8.51 0.75
CA ASN A 113 -7.50 9.43 0.94
C ASN A 113 -7.73 10.74 0.17
N GLN A 114 -6.83 11.70 0.33
CA GLN A 114 -6.81 12.92 -0.48
C GLN A 114 -5.36 13.26 -0.85
N LEU A 115 -5.19 14.00 -1.95
CA LEU A 115 -3.91 14.47 -2.41
C LEU A 115 -3.53 15.74 -1.65
N VAL A 116 -2.26 15.83 -1.28
CA VAL A 116 -1.63 17.01 -0.67
C VAL A 116 -0.29 17.26 -1.33
N LEU A 117 0.19 18.48 -1.25
CA LEU A 117 1.54 18.84 -1.66
C LEU A 117 2.46 18.83 -0.45
N CYS A 118 3.30 17.81 -0.33
CA CYS A 118 4.24 17.64 0.79
C CYS A 118 5.51 18.45 0.60
N TYR A 119 6.10 18.89 1.73
CA TYR A 119 7.35 19.62 1.78
C TYR A 119 8.00 19.51 3.17
N THR A 120 9.21 20.08 3.34
CA THR A 120 9.93 20.15 4.62
C THR A 120 10.33 21.61 4.93
N ASP A 121 10.86 21.86 6.11
CA ASP A 121 11.40 23.18 6.46
C ASP A 121 12.58 23.59 5.57
N GLN A 122 13.25 22.63 4.93
CA GLN A 122 14.38 22.87 4.02
C GLN A 122 13.94 23.16 2.58
N SER A 123 12.66 22.97 2.26
CA SER A 123 12.13 23.19 0.91
C SER A 123 12.21 24.66 0.54
N THR A 124 12.61 24.92 -0.68
CA THR A 124 12.68 26.29 -1.25
C THR A 124 11.31 26.95 -1.17
N PHE A 125 11.21 28.14 -0.58
CA PHE A 125 9.96 28.87 -0.30
C PHE A 125 9.00 28.18 0.69
N SER A 126 9.49 27.32 1.57
CA SER A 126 8.67 26.61 2.56
C SER A 126 7.90 27.52 3.51
N ALA A 127 8.40 28.74 3.78
CA ALA A 127 7.74 29.74 4.59
C ALA A 127 6.62 30.52 3.87
N GLU A 128 6.56 30.44 2.54
CA GLU A 128 5.61 31.19 1.71
C GLU A 128 4.46 30.31 1.21
N VAL A 129 4.71 29.01 0.98
CA VAL A 129 3.77 28.10 0.34
C VAL A 129 2.50 27.92 1.18
N ASN A 130 1.33 28.00 0.50
CA ASN A 130 0.02 27.78 1.10
C ASN A 130 -1.00 27.31 0.04
N ALA A 131 -2.26 27.13 0.45
CA ALA A 131 -3.32 26.62 -0.42
C ALA A 131 -3.64 27.52 -1.63
N ASP A 132 -3.36 28.81 -1.54
CA ASP A 132 -3.72 29.79 -2.57
C ASP A 132 -2.59 30.06 -3.57
N ASN A 133 -1.34 29.66 -3.27
CA ASN A 133 -0.18 30.02 -4.08
C ASN A 133 0.75 28.86 -4.46
N TRP A 134 0.49 27.62 -4.02
CA TRP A 134 1.37 26.48 -4.25
C TRP A 134 1.74 26.30 -5.74
N TYR A 135 0.82 26.54 -6.62
CA TYR A 135 1.01 26.39 -8.07
C TYR A 135 1.94 27.49 -8.65
N GLU A 136 1.97 28.66 -8.05
CA GLU A 136 2.91 29.72 -8.39
C GLU A 136 4.32 29.38 -7.87
N ILE A 137 4.40 28.80 -6.65
CA ILE A 137 5.67 28.35 -6.06
C ILE A 137 6.29 27.24 -6.93
N LEU A 138 5.51 26.21 -7.32
CA LEU A 138 6.00 25.12 -8.18
C LEU A 138 6.46 25.59 -9.57
N ALA A 139 5.95 26.72 -10.05
CA ALA A 139 6.34 27.30 -11.32
C ALA A 139 7.61 28.15 -11.24
N ARG A 140 8.12 28.48 -10.04
CA ARG A 140 9.33 29.32 -9.88
C ARG A 140 10.59 28.59 -10.33
N PRO A 141 11.53 29.30 -10.99
CA PRO A 141 12.81 28.71 -11.35
C PRO A 141 13.57 28.19 -10.11
N GLY A 142 14.17 26.99 -10.25
CA GLY A 142 14.96 26.37 -9.19
C GLY A 142 14.16 25.54 -8.18
N VAL A 143 12.84 25.60 -8.18
CA VAL A 143 12.01 24.73 -7.35
C VAL A 143 11.99 23.33 -7.93
N VAL A 144 12.36 22.35 -7.12
CA VAL A 144 12.42 20.93 -7.49
C VAL A 144 11.19 20.23 -6.94
N TRP A 145 10.34 19.73 -7.84
CA TRP A 145 9.15 19.00 -7.42
C TRP A 145 8.89 17.74 -8.26
N GLY A 146 8.11 16.80 -7.72
CA GLY A 146 7.86 15.54 -8.40
C GLY A 146 6.58 14.84 -8.00
N HIS A 147 6.30 13.75 -8.70
CA HIS A 147 5.16 12.86 -8.46
C HIS A 147 5.53 11.43 -8.86
N SER A 148 4.69 10.45 -8.52
CA SER A 148 4.87 9.07 -8.99
C SER A 148 4.46 8.90 -10.46
N ASP A 149 4.96 7.84 -11.10
CA ASP A 149 4.64 7.52 -12.49
C ASP A 149 3.13 7.19 -12.65
N PRO A 150 2.39 7.96 -13.46
CA PRO A 150 0.97 7.75 -13.66
C PRO A 150 0.62 6.39 -14.28
N ASN A 151 1.58 5.75 -14.94
CA ASN A 151 1.37 4.42 -15.54
C ASN A 151 1.50 3.28 -14.51
N LEU A 152 2.12 3.54 -13.37
CA LEU A 152 2.47 2.53 -12.37
C LEU A 152 1.73 2.72 -11.05
N ASP A 153 1.38 3.96 -10.71
CA ASP A 153 0.89 4.33 -9.38
C ASP A 153 -0.31 5.30 -9.47
N PRO A 154 -1.44 4.99 -8.81
CA PRO A 154 -2.59 5.88 -8.73
C PRO A 154 -2.29 7.28 -8.20
N CYS A 155 -1.36 7.45 -7.26
CA CYS A 155 -0.93 8.77 -6.80
C CYS A 155 -0.42 9.62 -7.97
N GLY A 156 0.29 9.04 -8.93
CA GLY A 156 0.83 9.74 -10.09
C GLY A 156 -0.24 10.33 -11.00
N TYR A 157 -1.20 9.54 -11.48
CA TYR A 157 -2.26 10.11 -12.32
C TYR A 157 -3.18 11.06 -11.54
N ARG A 158 -3.40 10.83 -10.24
CA ARG A 158 -4.16 11.73 -9.39
C ARG A 158 -3.46 13.08 -9.19
N SER A 159 -2.14 13.08 -9.03
CA SER A 159 -1.34 14.32 -8.97
C SER A 159 -1.54 15.17 -10.24
N LEU A 160 -1.50 14.53 -11.40
CA LEU A 160 -1.76 15.22 -12.67
C LEU A 160 -3.21 15.74 -12.76
N MET A 161 -4.18 14.98 -12.25
CA MET A 161 -5.58 15.41 -12.18
C MET A 161 -5.75 16.62 -11.25
N VAL A 162 -5.10 16.64 -10.08
CA VAL A 162 -5.12 17.80 -9.17
C VAL A 162 -4.65 19.06 -9.89
N ILE A 163 -3.57 18.99 -10.67
CA ILE A 163 -3.05 20.14 -11.42
C ILE A 163 -4.04 20.59 -12.50
N GLN A 164 -4.68 19.66 -13.23
CA GLN A 164 -5.73 19.99 -14.20
C GLN A 164 -6.96 20.63 -13.54
N LEU A 165 -7.37 20.13 -12.38
CA LEU A 165 -8.48 20.70 -11.61
C LEU A 165 -8.13 22.08 -11.05
N ALA A 166 -6.90 22.26 -10.59
CA ALA A 166 -6.40 23.56 -10.09
C ALA A 166 -6.37 24.62 -11.19
N GLU A 167 -6.01 24.26 -12.43
CA GLU A 167 -6.09 25.16 -13.60
C GLU A 167 -7.50 25.75 -13.75
N LYS A 168 -8.53 24.89 -13.61
CA LYS A 168 -9.94 25.30 -13.70
C LYS A 168 -10.40 26.07 -12.46
N PHE A 169 -10.09 25.55 -11.27
CA PHE A 169 -10.52 26.10 -10.00
C PHE A 169 -9.97 27.51 -9.76
N HIS A 170 -8.68 27.70 -10.01
CA HIS A 170 -8.02 29.00 -9.86
C HIS A 170 -8.15 29.91 -11.11
N ASN A 171 -8.84 29.44 -12.17
CA ASN A 171 -8.97 30.17 -13.44
C ASN A 171 -7.61 30.62 -14.01
N GLN A 172 -6.66 29.67 -14.10
CA GLN A 172 -5.29 29.89 -14.55
C GLN A 172 -4.99 29.10 -15.84
N PRO A 173 -5.48 29.53 -17.02
CA PRO A 173 -5.28 28.80 -18.28
C PRO A 173 -3.81 28.54 -18.57
N GLY A 174 -3.47 27.28 -18.96
CA GLY A 174 -2.10 26.84 -19.24
C GLY A 174 -1.27 26.51 -18.00
N LEU A 175 -1.87 26.47 -16.82
CA LEU A 175 -1.18 26.10 -15.58
C LEU A 175 -0.61 24.67 -15.67
N TYR A 176 -1.42 23.73 -16.14
CA TYR A 176 -1.00 22.33 -16.28
C TYR A 176 0.26 22.21 -17.16
N ASP A 177 0.21 22.74 -18.36
CA ASP A 177 1.33 22.65 -19.30
C ASP A 177 2.60 23.34 -18.75
N ARG A 178 2.45 24.51 -18.11
CA ARG A 178 3.55 25.25 -17.49
C ARG A 178 4.21 24.44 -16.36
N LEU A 179 3.43 23.81 -15.49
CA LEU A 179 3.98 23.02 -14.39
C LEU A 179 4.67 21.75 -14.90
N ILE A 180 4.04 21.03 -15.84
CA ILE A 180 4.63 19.82 -16.41
C ILE A 180 5.93 20.13 -17.17
N ALA A 181 5.98 21.23 -17.92
CA ALA A 181 7.19 21.65 -18.62
C ALA A 181 8.34 22.02 -17.65
N ASN A 182 8.02 22.51 -16.46
CA ASN A 182 9.00 22.88 -15.43
C ASN A 182 9.46 21.71 -14.56
N ARG A 183 8.81 20.54 -14.64
CA ARG A 183 9.17 19.34 -13.88
C ARG A 183 10.09 18.42 -14.69
N PRO A 184 11.35 18.20 -14.28
CA PRO A 184 12.22 17.24 -14.94
C PRO A 184 11.66 15.80 -14.88
N GLU A 185 11.83 15.04 -15.96
CA GLU A 185 11.40 13.63 -16.03
C GLU A 185 12.05 12.78 -14.92
N ALA A 186 13.28 13.08 -14.54
CA ALA A 186 13.97 12.42 -13.43
C ALA A 186 13.26 12.55 -12.05
N ASN A 187 12.29 13.45 -11.93
CA ASN A 187 11.49 13.64 -10.71
C ASN A 187 10.20 12.81 -10.70
N VAL A 188 9.99 11.98 -11.72
CA VAL A 188 8.94 10.95 -11.73
C VAL A 188 9.50 9.66 -11.14
N ARG A 189 8.84 9.11 -10.13
CA ARG A 189 9.27 7.90 -9.42
C ARG A 189 8.28 6.76 -9.62
N PRO A 190 8.73 5.50 -9.64
CA PRO A 190 7.85 4.34 -9.83
C PRO A 190 6.70 4.24 -8.81
N LYS A 191 6.90 4.76 -7.60
CA LYS A 191 5.90 4.81 -6.52
C LYS A 191 6.08 6.06 -5.68
N SER A 192 4.99 6.59 -5.13
CA SER A 192 4.96 7.86 -4.42
C SER A 192 5.84 7.88 -3.18
N VAL A 193 5.84 6.81 -2.37
CA VAL A 193 6.65 6.76 -1.14
C VAL A 193 8.16 6.91 -1.35
N GLU A 194 8.67 6.78 -2.58
CA GLU A 194 10.08 7.08 -2.90
C GLU A 194 10.36 8.59 -2.83
N LEU A 195 9.35 9.43 -3.06
CA LEU A 195 9.45 10.88 -2.97
C LEU A 195 9.68 11.36 -1.54
N VAL A 196 9.17 10.63 -0.54
CA VAL A 196 9.38 10.92 0.89
C VAL A 196 10.86 10.98 1.24
N ALA A 197 11.66 10.03 0.74
CA ALA A 197 13.10 10.02 0.97
C ALA A 197 13.79 11.23 0.32
N LEU A 198 13.36 11.63 -0.88
CA LEU A 198 13.90 12.79 -1.59
C LEU A 198 13.59 14.11 -0.86
N LEU A 199 12.37 14.25 -0.31
CA LEU A 199 11.98 15.38 0.53
C LEU A 199 12.85 15.44 1.80
N LYS A 200 12.94 14.34 2.54
CA LYS A 200 13.68 14.26 3.81
C LYS A 200 15.19 14.51 3.64
N THR A 201 15.75 14.20 2.49
CA THR A 201 17.17 14.43 2.18
C THR A 201 17.44 15.78 1.51
N GLY A 202 16.42 16.60 1.27
CA GLY A 202 16.55 17.90 0.60
C GLY A 202 16.87 17.80 -0.90
N ASN A 203 16.71 16.61 -1.51
CA ASN A 203 16.91 16.42 -2.95
C ASN A 203 15.64 16.77 -3.77
N MET A 204 14.56 17.13 -3.09
CA MET A 204 13.31 17.59 -3.66
C MET A 204 12.67 18.58 -2.69
N ASP A 205 12.11 19.68 -3.23
CA ASP A 205 11.42 20.68 -2.43
C ASP A 205 9.97 20.27 -2.15
N TYR A 206 9.27 19.79 -3.19
CA TYR A 206 7.84 19.45 -3.09
C TYR A 206 7.55 18.14 -3.78
N ALA A 207 6.63 17.38 -3.18
CA ALA A 207 6.16 16.11 -3.74
C ALA A 207 4.65 15.95 -3.57
N TRP A 208 4.02 15.39 -4.59
CA TRP A 208 2.63 14.97 -4.52
C TRP A 208 2.52 13.65 -3.78
N GLU A 209 1.73 13.65 -2.71
CA GLU A 209 1.48 12.49 -1.86
C GLU A 209 0.04 12.45 -1.36
N TYR A 210 -0.32 11.32 -0.79
CA TYR A 210 -1.53 11.22 0.01
C TYR A 210 -1.34 11.82 1.40
N GLN A 211 -2.39 12.41 1.96
CA GLN A 211 -2.35 13.01 3.30
C GLN A 211 -1.93 12.01 4.37
N SER A 212 -2.41 10.76 4.30
CA SER A 212 -2.00 9.72 5.26
C SER A 212 -0.49 9.49 5.25
N VAL A 213 0.15 9.51 4.08
CA VAL A 213 1.62 9.39 3.96
C VAL A 213 2.32 10.59 4.58
N ALA A 214 1.81 11.80 4.35
CA ALA A 214 2.36 13.01 4.98
C ALA A 214 2.34 12.89 6.51
N LEU A 215 1.21 12.46 7.09
CA LEU A 215 1.05 12.27 8.53
C LEU A 215 1.98 11.17 9.08
N GLN A 216 2.04 10.02 8.41
CA GLN A 216 2.85 8.86 8.83
C GLN A 216 4.36 9.14 8.79
N HIS A 217 4.78 10.10 7.99
CA HIS A 217 6.19 10.46 7.81
C HIS A 217 6.57 11.82 8.40
N ASP A 218 5.68 12.45 9.17
CA ASP A 218 5.89 13.77 9.79
C ASP A 218 6.31 14.84 8.76
N LEU A 219 5.71 14.81 7.56
CA LEU A 219 5.94 15.82 6.54
C LEU A 219 4.98 16.98 6.73
N LYS A 220 5.46 18.19 6.46
CA LYS A 220 4.58 19.33 6.22
C LYS A 220 3.87 19.16 4.89
N TYR A 221 2.66 19.68 4.80
CA TYR A 221 1.92 19.65 3.57
C TYR A 221 0.99 20.86 3.41
N VAL A 222 0.73 21.20 2.17
CA VAL A 222 -0.33 22.13 1.80
C VAL A 222 -1.63 21.35 1.71
N GLN A 223 -2.59 21.70 2.57
CA GLN A 223 -3.96 21.20 2.44
C GLN A 223 -4.65 21.89 1.26
N LEU A 224 -5.13 21.12 0.31
CA LEU A 224 -5.81 21.63 -0.86
C LEU A 224 -7.32 21.75 -0.63
N ASP A 225 -7.97 22.61 -1.41
CA ASP A 225 -9.43 22.72 -1.42
C ASP A 225 -10.09 21.40 -1.86
N ASP A 226 -11.27 21.11 -1.33
CA ASP A 226 -12.02 19.89 -1.64
C ASP A 226 -12.39 19.76 -3.14
N HIS A 227 -12.50 20.86 -3.88
CA HIS A 227 -12.74 20.80 -5.33
C HIS A 227 -11.57 20.18 -6.11
N ILE A 228 -10.37 20.12 -5.54
CA ILE A 228 -9.18 19.66 -6.29
C ILE A 228 -8.40 18.52 -5.62
N ASN A 229 -8.59 18.25 -4.32
CA ASN A 229 -7.80 17.28 -3.57
C ASN A 229 -8.17 15.80 -3.81
N LEU A 230 -9.25 15.53 -4.55
CA LEU A 230 -9.79 14.19 -4.82
C LEU A 230 -10.16 13.40 -3.55
N GLY A 231 -10.47 14.06 -2.44
CA GLY A 231 -10.80 13.41 -1.17
C GLY A 231 -12.29 13.27 -0.90
N ASN A 232 -13.14 14.09 -1.52
CA ASN A 232 -14.54 14.23 -1.18
C ASN A 232 -15.45 13.83 -2.34
N TYR A 233 -16.16 12.69 -2.22
CA TYR A 233 -17.03 12.15 -3.27
C TYR A 233 -18.13 13.13 -3.74
N LYS A 234 -18.51 14.12 -2.94
CA LYS A 234 -19.50 15.15 -3.33
C LYS A 234 -19.03 15.99 -4.52
N PHE A 235 -17.71 16.05 -4.73
CA PHE A 235 -17.08 16.76 -5.84
C PHE A 235 -16.73 15.85 -7.02
N ASP A 236 -17.13 14.58 -7.03
CA ASP A 236 -16.88 13.68 -8.15
C ASP A 236 -17.32 14.24 -9.51
N PRO A 237 -18.46 14.98 -9.65
CA PRO A 237 -18.81 15.62 -10.91
C PRO A 237 -17.80 16.69 -11.35
N PHE A 238 -17.15 17.38 -10.41
CA PHE A 238 -16.07 18.33 -10.73
C PHE A 238 -14.77 17.59 -11.05
N TYR A 239 -14.43 16.57 -10.26
CA TYR A 239 -13.24 15.73 -10.48
C TYR A 239 -13.24 15.07 -11.87
N ALA A 240 -14.40 14.65 -12.36
CA ALA A 240 -14.56 14.01 -13.67
C ALA A 240 -14.13 14.90 -14.86
N GLN A 241 -13.91 16.20 -14.64
CA GLN A 241 -13.37 17.11 -15.63
C GLN A 241 -11.86 16.95 -15.87
N ALA A 242 -11.17 16.22 -14.99
CA ALA A 242 -9.76 15.87 -15.14
C ALA A 242 -9.63 14.46 -15.71
N GLN A 243 -8.72 14.30 -16.68
CA GLN A 243 -8.47 13.02 -17.32
C GLN A 243 -6.97 12.83 -17.57
N VAL A 244 -6.47 11.64 -17.32
CA VAL A 244 -5.07 11.28 -17.59
C VAL A 244 -5.03 10.02 -18.42
N LYS A 245 -4.31 10.06 -19.54
CA LYS A 245 -4.05 8.93 -20.40
C LYS A 245 -2.87 8.14 -19.83
N VAL A 246 -3.09 6.86 -19.56
CA VAL A 246 -2.08 5.94 -19.04
C VAL A 246 -2.00 4.69 -19.91
N THR A 247 -0.93 3.90 -19.76
CA THR A 247 -0.79 2.63 -20.48
C THR A 247 -1.91 1.66 -20.13
N GLY A 248 -2.48 1.03 -21.14
CA GLY A 248 -3.49 -0.01 -21.00
C GLY A 248 -2.93 -1.34 -20.50
N ASN A 249 -3.78 -2.36 -20.38
CA ASN A 249 -3.36 -3.70 -19.95
C ASN A 249 -2.56 -4.42 -21.04
N ASP A 250 -2.93 -4.23 -22.31
CA ASP A 250 -2.19 -4.84 -23.41
C ASP A 250 -1.02 -3.94 -23.86
N PRO A 251 0.12 -4.51 -24.26
CA PRO A 251 1.26 -3.75 -24.76
C PRO A 251 0.89 -2.81 -25.91
N GLY A 252 1.29 -1.56 -25.81
CA GLY A 252 1.03 -0.51 -26.81
C GLY A 252 -0.38 0.08 -26.76
N THR A 253 -1.25 -0.38 -25.86
CA THR A 253 -2.58 0.20 -25.66
C THR A 253 -2.57 1.32 -24.61
N TRP A 254 -3.63 2.12 -24.63
CA TRP A 254 -3.82 3.23 -23.70
C TRP A 254 -5.23 3.19 -23.13
N THR A 255 -5.36 3.60 -21.89
CA THR A 255 -6.65 3.82 -21.22
C THR A 255 -6.70 5.20 -20.61
N THR A 256 -7.91 5.74 -20.43
CA THR A 256 -8.11 7.04 -19.79
C THR A 256 -8.61 6.82 -18.36
N GLN A 257 -7.88 7.38 -17.41
CA GLN A 257 -8.34 7.52 -16.03
C GLN A 257 -9.11 8.84 -15.93
N THR A 258 -10.32 8.79 -15.41
CA THR A 258 -11.16 9.96 -15.15
C THR A 258 -11.16 10.25 -13.66
N GLY A 259 -11.05 11.53 -13.32
CA GLY A 259 -11.00 11.98 -11.93
C GLY A 259 -12.22 11.57 -11.12
N GLN A 260 -11.97 11.14 -9.91
CA GLN A 260 -12.97 10.78 -8.89
C GLN A 260 -12.30 10.77 -7.52
N SER A 261 -13.09 10.66 -6.47
CA SER A 261 -12.59 10.53 -5.10
C SER A 261 -11.67 9.32 -4.91
N SER A 262 -10.62 9.52 -4.11
CA SER A 262 -9.61 8.49 -3.84
C SER A 262 -10.16 7.42 -2.93
N THR A 263 -10.47 6.25 -3.48
CA THR A 263 -11.03 5.10 -2.75
C THR A 263 -10.14 3.89 -2.95
N TYR A 264 -9.75 3.27 -1.84
CA TYR A 264 -8.92 2.08 -1.81
C TYR A 264 -9.79 0.83 -1.90
N GLY A 265 -9.28 -0.15 -2.61
CA GLY A 265 -9.90 -1.45 -2.72
C GLY A 265 -8.98 -2.58 -2.28
N VAL A 266 -9.56 -3.67 -1.81
CA VAL A 266 -8.83 -4.90 -1.48
C VAL A 266 -9.56 -6.11 -2.03
N THR A 267 -8.79 -7.10 -2.50
CA THR A 267 -9.32 -8.35 -3.04
C THR A 267 -8.46 -9.56 -2.67
N LEU A 268 -9.07 -10.73 -2.71
CA LEU A 268 -8.41 -12.03 -2.67
C LEU A 268 -8.12 -12.48 -4.11
N VAL A 269 -6.89 -12.83 -4.41
CA VAL A 269 -6.49 -13.33 -5.72
C VAL A 269 -7.04 -14.75 -5.92
N LYS A 270 -7.57 -15.07 -7.11
CA LYS A 270 -8.17 -16.40 -7.39
C LYS A 270 -7.24 -17.57 -7.12
N ASN A 271 -5.99 -17.43 -7.55
CA ASN A 271 -4.95 -18.45 -7.39
C ASN A 271 -4.09 -18.21 -6.15
N ALA A 272 -4.68 -17.66 -5.09
CA ALA A 272 -4.01 -17.40 -3.81
C ALA A 272 -3.31 -18.67 -3.29
N PRO A 273 -1.97 -18.65 -3.09
CA PRO A 273 -1.23 -19.79 -2.55
C PRO A 273 -1.73 -20.27 -1.18
N ASN A 274 -2.07 -19.33 -0.31
CA ASN A 274 -2.62 -19.60 1.02
C ASN A 274 -3.99 -18.95 1.22
N ARG A 275 -4.98 -19.43 0.45
CA ARG A 275 -6.35 -18.89 0.53
C ARG A 275 -6.95 -18.87 1.94
N PRO A 276 -6.81 -19.90 2.80
CA PRO A 276 -7.34 -19.85 4.17
C PRO A 276 -6.69 -18.77 5.03
N GLY A 277 -5.37 -18.65 5.02
CA GLY A 277 -4.64 -17.60 5.75
C GLY A 277 -4.98 -16.20 5.26
N ALA A 278 -5.12 -16.03 3.94
CA ALA A 278 -5.53 -14.76 3.34
C ALA A 278 -6.94 -14.33 3.75
N ILE A 279 -7.88 -15.26 3.88
CA ILE A 279 -9.24 -14.96 4.38
C ILE A 279 -9.16 -14.48 5.83
N LEU A 280 -8.40 -15.15 6.71
CA LEU A 280 -8.20 -14.71 8.09
C LEU A 280 -7.58 -13.31 8.16
N PHE A 281 -6.57 -13.03 7.32
CA PHE A 281 -5.96 -11.71 7.25
C PHE A 281 -6.97 -10.64 6.79
N LEU A 282 -7.78 -10.90 5.77
CA LEU A 282 -8.82 -9.98 5.29
C LEU A 282 -9.90 -9.76 6.35
N GLU A 283 -10.31 -10.80 7.08
CA GLU A 283 -11.27 -10.67 8.18
C GLU A 283 -10.74 -9.78 9.30
N TYR A 284 -9.44 -9.89 9.63
CA TYR A 284 -8.78 -9.01 10.57
C TYR A 284 -8.62 -7.57 10.02
N LEU A 285 -8.17 -7.43 8.78
CA LEU A 285 -7.97 -6.13 8.12
C LEU A 285 -9.26 -5.30 8.11
N LEU A 286 -10.39 -5.94 7.80
CA LEU A 286 -11.69 -5.28 7.63
C LEU A 286 -12.52 -5.22 8.92
N ASP A 287 -12.02 -5.76 10.02
CA ASP A 287 -12.68 -5.66 11.32
C ASP A 287 -12.51 -4.22 11.87
N PRO A 288 -13.62 -3.52 12.22
CA PRO A 288 -13.55 -2.18 12.80
C PRO A 288 -12.76 -2.08 14.11
N ALA A 289 -12.64 -3.18 14.87
CA ALA A 289 -11.80 -3.27 16.07
C ALA A 289 -10.39 -3.79 15.79
N GLY A 290 -10.12 -4.26 14.57
CA GLY A 290 -8.86 -4.83 14.09
C GLY A 290 -8.08 -3.90 13.17
N GLY A 291 -7.90 -4.33 11.92
CA GLY A 291 -7.09 -3.63 10.94
C GLY A 291 -7.62 -2.25 10.55
N LEU A 292 -8.94 -2.05 10.42
CA LEU A 292 -9.50 -0.72 10.12
C LEU A 292 -9.16 0.29 11.23
N LYS A 293 -9.19 -0.13 12.49
CA LYS A 293 -8.77 0.74 13.60
C LYS A 293 -7.29 1.11 13.51
N VAL A 294 -6.43 0.17 13.12
CA VAL A 294 -5.00 0.46 12.90
C VAL A 294 -4.81 1.51 11.81
N LEU A 295 -5.54 1.39 10.69
CA LEU A 295 -5.48 2.37 9.61
C LEU A 295 -5.89 3.76 10.12
N GLU A 296 -7.01 3.84 10.85
CA GLU A 296 -7.52 5.10 11.40
C GLU A 296 -6.54 5.74 12.39
N GLU A 297 -5.99 4.96 13.32
CA GLU A 297 -4.95 5.40 14.28
C GLU A 297 -3.71 5.97 13.58
N MET A 298 -3.42 5.54 12.35
CA MET A 298 -2.30 6.00 11.53
C MET A 298 -2.68 7.05 10.48
N GLY A 299 -3.83 7.70 10.64
CA GLY A 299 -4.26 8.81 9.79
C GLY A 299 -4.73 8.41 8.39
N GLN A 300 -5.02 7.12 8.16
CA GLN A 300 -5.66 6.66 6.92
C GLN A 300 -7.18 6.73 7.11
N PRO A 301 -7.90 7.59 6.37
CA PRO A 301 -9.36 7.62 6.45
C PRO A 301 -9.96 6.27 6.03
N ILE A 302 -10.82 5.69 6.88
CA ILE A 302 -11.44 4.39 6.63
C ILE A 302 -12.87 4.53 6.07
N ILE A 303 -13.34 3.47 5.44
CA ILE A 303 -14.75 3.25 5.09
C ILE A 303 -15.24 2.14 6.02
N ALA A 304 -16.10 2.49 7.00
CA ALA A 304 -16.60 1.57 8.00
C ALA A 304 -18.13 1.72 8.15
N PRO A 305 -18.91 0.65 7.91
CA PRO A 305 -18.49 -0.64 7.36
C PRO A 305 -17.84 -0.51 5.97
N SER A 306 -16.90 -1.40 5.65
CA SER A 306 -16.34 -1.50 4.31
C SER A 306 -17.42 -1.84 3.28
N GLN A 307 -17.24 -1.56 2.00
CA GLN A 307 -18.31 -1.59 1.02
C GLN A 307 -18.02 -2.49 -0.17
N VAL A 308 -19.06 -3.11 -0.71
CA VAL A 308 -19.06 -3.81 -2.00
C VAL A 308 -20.10 -3.22 -2.94
N VAL A 309 -19.97 -3.51 -4.24
CA VAL A 309 -20.79 -2.87 -5.28
C VAL A 309 -22.20 -3.44 -5.41
N SER A 310 -22.47 -4.67 -4.93
CA SER A 310 -23.79 -5.31 -5.06
C SER A 310 -24.03 -6.42 -4.04
N ASP A 311 -25.32 -6.81 -3.91
CA ASP A 311 -25.73 -7.97 -3.09
C ASP A 311 -25.16 -9.30 -3.58
N GLU A 312 -24.96 -9.46 -4.89
CA GLU A 312 -24.34 -10.65 -5.47
C GLU A 312 -22.90 -10.79 -4.99
N VAL A 313 -22.14 -9.70 -5.01
CA VAL A 313 -20.77 -9.66 -4.50
C VAL A 313 -20.77 -9.96 -3.00
N LEU A 314 -21.66 -9.33 -2.22
CA LEU A 314 -21.75 -9.56 -0.78
C LEU A 314 -21.95 -11.04 -0.44
N LYS A 315 -22.85 -11.72 -1.16
CA LYS A 315 -23.13 -13.16 -0.97
C LYS A 315 -22.01 -14.09 -1.40
N ALA A 316 -21.15 -13.64 -2.32
CA ALA A 316 -20.02 -14.41 -2.85
C ALA A 316 -18.76 -14.32 -1.96
N LEU A 317 -18.73 -13.43 -0.98
CA LEU A 317 -17.57 -13.26 -0.10
C LEU A 317 -17.35 -14.51 0.78
N PRO A 318 -16.09 -14.95 0.96
CA PRO A 318 -15.78 -16.10 1.81
C PRO A 318 -15.77 -15.75 3.30
N GLY A 319 -15.83 -16.81 4.12
CA GLY A 319 -15.67 -16.73 5.58
C GLY A 319 -16.72 -15.81 6.22
N ARG A 320 -16.29 -15.01 7.17
CA ARG A 320 -17.15 -14.01 7.82
C ARG A 320 -17.13 -12.62 7.17
N LEU A 321 -16.42 -12.44 6.05
CA LEU A 321 -16.37 -11.16 5.34
C LEU A 321 -17.75 -10.54 5.06
N PRO A 322 -18.81 -11.32 4.71
CA PRO A 322 -20.15 -10.75 4.54
C PRO A 322 -20.73 -10.03 5.77
N THR A 323 -20.20 -10.30 6.96
CA THR A 323 -20.65 -9.65 8.21
C THR A 323 -19.89 -8.36 8.52
N LEU A 324 -18.78 -8.10 7.80
CA LEU A 324 -17.89 -6.95 8.00
C LEU A 324 -18.09 -5.85 6.94
N VAL A 325 -18.92 -6.12 5.92
CA VAL A 325 -19.12 -5.21 4.80
C VAL A 325 -20.61 -4.97 4.52
N GLU A 326 -20.89 -3.88 3.81
CA GLU A 326 -22.24 -3.56 3.34
C GLU A 326 -22.25 -3.27 1.84
N VAL A 327 -23.43 -3.28 1.23
CA VAL A 327 -23.57 -2.84 -0.16
C VAL A 327 -23.55 -1.32 -0.20
N LYS A 328 -22.70 -0.77 -1.09
CA LYS A 328 -22.60 0.67 -1.33
C LYS A 328 -23.95 1.21 -1.78
N LYS A 329 -24.45 2.22 -1.08
CA LYS A 329 -25.71 2.91 -1.38
C LYS A 329 -25.53 3.97 -2.45
#